data_82a34a05081d0cbd24a045c546b07ab1
#
_entry.id   82a34a05081d0cbd24a045c546b07ab1
#
_cell.length_a   1.000
_cell.length_b   1.000
_cell.length_c   1.000
_cell.angle_alpha   90.00
_cell.angle_beta   90.00
_cell.angle_gamma   90.00
#
_symmetry.space_group_name_H-M   'P 1'
#
loop_
_entity.id
_entity.type
_entity.pdbx_description
1 polymer ?
#
loop_
_entity_poly.entity_id
_entity_poly.type
_entity_poly.pdbx_seq_one_letter_code
_entity_poly.pdbx_strand_id
1 'polypeptide(L)'
;MTAMHPPGVARYVRQAEEALARRRAERSQVRSLKFDTIAVHGMYSMEEAFAGGQGGIIEPVFPSTSQAYRDSDEMEAALAYLIPTWCYSRIHNPTVHYLEETLALLESYGCPCDASALVTSSGMAAIKQAVEPLLAKQREGEERINFVSAAQVYGGTFQLFSVRMGERGAQVRWVREPWEVEAWRALIDEDTRFLYAEMPSNPQQACFDITAVAELAHAHGIPLIVDATIATPALLRPLAHGADVVVHSLTKTAGAGGFTVAGAIIARHDLTSRHLGGEARADYATWLKLWPFRDSGPCLSAFSAFLLLSELRTLRLKVAHLSASTMAVAEYLAHHPRVERVDYLGLPSHPLHALASRYLAVVDDGTPAFGHLLSFNVRGTAADTRRFFDGLQRIWRATDLGRVKSVATIPAISTHQQQGEEGRQLAGIPPTMVRLCVGAEHPDDIIADLEQALAKLA
;
A
#
# COMPACT_ATOMS: atom_id res chain seq x y z
N MET A 1 -38.62 -10.04 -0.30
CA MET A 1 -39.25 -10.65 -1.49
C MET A 1 -38.11 -10.88 -2.48
N THR A 2 -37.61 -12.11 -2.59
CA THR A 2 -36.65 -12.51 -3.63
C THR A 2 -37.32 -12.36 -4.98
N ALA A 3 -36.91 -11.39 -5.77
CA ALA A 3 -37.40 -11.25 -7.13
C ALA A 3 -37.09 -12.57 -7.86
N MET A 4 -38.10 -13.25 -8.37
CA MET A 4 -37.89 -14.45 -9.18
C MET A 4 -37.29 -13.98 -10.51
N HIS A 5 -36.00 -14.24 -10.68
CA HIS A 5 -35.32 -14.00 -11.96
C HIS A 5 -35.89 -14.88 -13.07
N PRO A 6 -35.86 -14.43 -14.33
CA PRO A 6 -36.17 -15.30 -15.46
C PRO A 6 -35.42 -16.64 -15.39
N PRO A 7 -36.03 -17.76 -15.85
CA PRO A 7 -35.39 -19.09 -15.73
C PRO A 7 -33.97 -19.19 -16.31
N GLY A 8 -33.69 -18.47 -17.40
CA GLY A 8 -32.36 -18.40 -18.02
C GLY A 8 -31.34 -17.69 -17.13
N VAL A 9 -31.69 -16.51 -16.59
CA VAL A 9 -30.88 -15.78 -15.62
C VAL A 9 -30.60 -16.61 -14.37
N ALA A 10 -31.64 -17.27 -13.82
CA ALA A 10 -31.49 -18.14 -12.65
C ALA A 10 -30.54 -19.33 -12.90
N ARG A 11 -30.45 -19.84 -14.13
CA ARG A 11 -29.47 -20.86 -14.55
C ARG A 11 -28.04 -20.34 -14.36
N TYR A 12 -27.73 -19.16 -14.87
CA TYR A 12 -26.39 -18.57 -14.77
C TYR A 12 -26.02 -18.24 -13.32
N VAL A 13 -26.97 -17.78 -12.51
CA VAL A 13 -26.75 -17.54 -11.08
C VAL A 13 -26.33 -18.83 -10.36
N ARG A 14 -27.03 -19.94 -10.56
CA ARG A 14 -26.66 -21.23 -9.97
C ARG A 14 -25.26 -21.69 -10.43
N GLN A 15 -24.95 -21.59 -11.72
CA GLN A 15 -23.63 -21.94 -12.24
C GLN A 15 -22.51 -21.10 -11.62
N ALA A 16 -22.79 -19.80 -11.42
CA ALA A 16 -21.85 -18.89 -10.76
C ALA A 16 -21.65 -19.23 -9.29
N GLU A 17 -22.71 -19.57 -8.55
CA GLU A 17 -22.63 -20.01 -7.15
C GLU A 17 -21.76 -21.25 -7.00
N GLU A 18 -21.94 -22.25 -7.87
CA GLU A 18 -21.09 -23.45 -7.89
C GLU A 18 -19.62 -23.15 -8.22
N ALA A 19 -19.38 -22.25 -9.20
CA ALA A 19 -18.02 -21.82 -9.55
C ALA A 19 -17.35 -21.06 -8.39
N LEU A 20 -18.06 -20.17 -7.75
CA LEU A 20 -17.59 -19.43 -6.57
C LEU A 20 -17.29 -20.36 -5.39
N ALA A 21 -18.12 -21.39 -5.17
CA ALA A 21 -17.87 -22.37 -4.11
C ALA A 21 -16.56 -23.16 -4.38
N ARG A 22 -16.33 -23.60 -5.62
CA ARG A 22 -15.05 -24.22 -6.02
C ARG A 22 -13.88 -23.26 -5.81
N ARG A 23 -13.99 -22.03 -6.29
CA ARG A 23 -12.92 -21.01 -6.15
C ARG A 23 -12.58 -20.71 -4.69
N ARG A 24 -13.56 -20.68 -3.81
CA ARG A 24 -13.34 -20.52 -2.35
C ARG A 24 -12.57 -21.71 -1.76
N ALA A 25 -12.88 -22.94 -2.18
CA ALA A 25 -12.17 -24.13 -1.72
C ALA A 25 -10.70 -24.13 -2.19
N GLU A 26 -10.45 -23.79 -3.45
CA GLU A 26 -9.10 -23.63 -4.01
C GLU A 26 -8.32 -22.53 -3.25
N ARG A 27 -8.95 -21.36 -3.04
CA ARG A 27 -8.35 -20.25 -2.29
C ARG A 27 -7.98 -20.67 -0.87
N SER A 28 -8.81 -21.46 -0.19
CA SER A 28 -8.50 -22.00 1.13
C SER A 28 -7.26 -22.88 1.13
N GLN A 29 -7.08 -23.69 0.09
CA GLN A 29 -5.87 -24.51 -0.08
C GLN A 29 -4.63 -23.65 -0.34
N VAL A 30 -4.73 -22.66 -1.25
CA VAL A 30 -3.62 -21.76 -1.56
C VAL A 30 -3.19 -20.96 -0.32
N ARG A 31 -4.13 -20.50 0.51
CA ARG A 31 -3.83 -19.80 1.77
C ARG A 31 -3.01 -20.63 2.77
N SER A 32 -3.00 -21.95 2.67
CA SER A 32 -2.19 -22.81 3.53
C SER A 32 -0.74 -22.97 3.05
N LEU A 33 -0.41 -22.49 1.85
CA LEU A 33 0.93 -22.54 1.28
C LEU A 33 1.83 -21.46 1.90
N LYS A 34 3.13 -21.57 1.69
CA LYS A 34 4.13 -20.60 2.11
C LYS A 34 4.10 -19.34 1.24
N PHE A 35 4.54 -18.23 1.81
CA PHE A 35 4.47 -16.90 1.18
C PHE A 35 5.05 -16.89 -0.24
N ASP A 36 6.26 -17.43 -0.45
CA ASP A 36 6.89 -17.43 -1.77
C ASP A 36 6.12 -18.29 -2.79
N THR A 37 5.52 -19.39 -2.36
CA THR A 37 4.69 -20.22 -3.23
C THR A 37 3.43 -19.46 -3.67
N ILE A 38 2.81 -18.74 -2.75
CA ILE A 38 1.68 -17.84 -3.06
C ILE A 38 2.12 -16.73 -4.02
N ALA A 39 3.27 -16.10 -3.77
CA ALA A 39 3.79 -15.03 -4.61
C ALA A 39 4.08 -15.48 -6.06
N VAL A 40 4.54 -16.73 -6.22
CA VAL A 40 4.89 -17.30 -7.54
C VAL A 40 3.66 -17.74 -8.32
N HIS A 41 2.69 -18.39 -7.66
CA HIS A 41 1.56 -19.06 -8.33
C HIS A 41 0.24 -18.27 -8.21
N GLY A 42 0.05 -17.48 -7.15
CA GLY A 42 -1.23 -16.86 -6.86
C GLY A 42 -2.36 -17.90 -6.88
N MET A 43 -3.41 -17.59 -7.61
CA MET A 43 -4.55 -18.49 -7.85
C MET A 43 -4.49 -19.14 -9.24
N TYR A 44 -3.43 -18.93 -10.02
CA TYR A 44 -3.32 -19.54 -11.36
C TYR A 44 -2.82 -20.98 -11.25
N SER A 45 -3.68 -21.93 -11.59
CA SER A 45 -3.44 -23.36 -11.49
C SER A 45 -3.17 -24.01 -12.86
N MET A 46 -2.63 -25.26 -12.85
CA MET A 46 -2.50 -26.04 -14.07
C MET A 46 -3.87 -26.33 -14.72
N GLU A 47 -4.91 -26.56 -13.92
CA GLU A 47 -6.26 -26.77 -14.43
C GLU A 47 -6.76 -25.55 -15.20
N GLU A 48 -6.57 -24.35 -14.64
CA GLU A 48 -6.92 -23.09 -15.28
C GLU A 48 -6.08 -22.83 -16.53
N ALA A 49 -4.79 -23.15 -16.50
CA ALA A 49 -3.90 -23.05 -17.66
C ALA A 49 -4.38 -23.92 -18.83
N PHE A 50 -4.83 -25.15 -18.57
CA PHE A 50 -5.36 -26.02 -19.62
C PHE A 50 -6.80 -25.67 -20.04
N ALA A 51 -7.62 -25.14 -19.13
CA ALA A 51 -8.99 -24.75 -19.44
C ALA A 51 -9.09 -23.51 -20.36
N GLY A 52 -8.22 -22.54 -20.19
CA GLY A 52 -8.29 -21.25 -20.92
C GLY A 52 -6.96 -20.66 -21.35
N GLY A 53 -5.85 -21.08 -20.75
CA GLY A 53 -4.52 -20.52 -20.98
C GLY A 53 -3.64 -21.28 -21.97
N GLN A 54 -4.19 -22.25 -22.70
CA GLN A 54 -3.46 -23.11 -23.67
C GLN A 54 -2.19 -23.78 -23.07
N GLY A 55 -2.20 -24.08 -21.78
CA GLY A 55 -1.07 -24.69 -21.07
C GLY A 55 0.08 -23.71 -20.75
N GLY A 56 -0.15 -22.39 -20.86
CA GLY A 56 0.84 -21.40 -20.46
C GLY A 56 1.15 -21.49 -18.97
N ILE A 57 2.44 -21.46 -18.60
CA ILE A 57 2.88 -21.55 -17.19
C ILE A 57 2.82 -20.21 -16.44
N ILE A 58 2.47 -19.13 -17.11
CA ILE A 58 2.22 -17.80 -16.54
C ILE A 58 0.83 -17.32 -16.96
N GLU A 59 0.26 -16.46 -16.15
CA GLU A 59 -1.07 -15.89 -16.36
C GLU A 59 -1.17 -15.20 -17.74
N PRO A 60 -2.24 -15.45 -18.49
CA PRO A 60 -2.43 -14.80 -19.79
C PRO A 60 -2.77 -13.31 -19.65
N VAL A 61 -2.35 -12.52 -20.63
CA VAL A 61 -2.70 -11.10 -20.70
C VAL A 61 -3.97 -10.94 -21.56
N PHE A 62 -5.02 -10.35 -20.97
CA PHE A 62 -6.29 -10.06 -21.65
C PHE A 62 -6.40 -8.57 -21.95
N PRO A 63 -5.96 -8.09 -23.13
CA PRO A 63 -5.96 -6.66 -23.45
C PRO A 63 -7.34 -6.17 -23.95
N SER A 64 -8.34 -7.04 -24.03
CA SER A 64 -9.69 -6.68 -24.51
C SER A 64 -10.35 -5.66 -23.58
N THR A 65 -11.00 -4.65 -24.17
CA THR A 65 -11.75 -3.65 -23.40
C THR A 65 -13.11 -4.18 -22.92
N SER A 66 -13.70 -5.14 -23.63
CA SER A 66 -14.98 -5.77 -23.28
C SER A 66 -15.03 -7.22 -23.72
N GLN A 67 -15.93 -7.98 -23.14
CA GLN A 67 -16.15 -9.40 -23.41
C GLN A 67 -17.54 -9.61 -24.00
N ALA A 68 -17.66 -10.69 -24.79
CA ALA A 68 -18.94 -11.12 -25.32
C ALA A 68 -19.67 -12.02 -24.31
N TYR A 69 -20.98 -12.04 -24.40
CA TYR A 69 -21.85 -12.95 -23.65
C TYR A 69 -22.37 -14.05 -24.56
N ARG A 70 -22.71 -15.20 -23.99
CA ARG A 70 -23.23 -16.36 -24.74
C ARG A 70 -24.63 -16.10 -25.24
N ASP A 71 -25.44 -15.42 -24.42
CA ASP A 71 -26.84 -15.06 -24.73
C ASP A 71 -27.27 -13.83 -23.89
N SER A 72 -28.50 -13.38 -24.11
CA SER A 72 -29.07 -12.23 -23.39
C SER A 72 -29.30 -12.47 -21.89
N ASP A 73 -29.55 -13.73 -21.48
CA ASP A 73 -29.73 -14.07 -20.06
C ASP A 73 -28.39 -13.95 -19.30
N GLU A 74 -27.26 -14.37 -19.89
CA GLU A 74 -25.93 -14.15 -19.31
C GLU A 74 -25.61 -12.67 -19.22
N MET A 75 -25.90 -11.90 -20.27
CA MET A 75 -25.68 -10.45 -20.28
C MET A 75 -26.50 -9.75 -19.18
N GLU A 76 -27.77 -10.10 -19.00
CA GLU A 76 -28.63 -9.55 -17.96
C GLU A 76 -28.08 -9.90 -16.57
N ALA A 77 -27.76 -11.18 -16.32
CA ALA A 77 -27.20 -11.64 -15.04
C ALA A 77 -25.89 -10.92 -14.70
N ALA A 78 -25.02 -10.73 -15.70
CA ALA A 78 -23.74 -10.04 -15.56
C ALA A 78 -23.89 -8.56 -15.19
N LEU A 79 -24.70 -7.84 -15.96
CA LEU A 79 -24.87 -6.40 -15.80
C LEU A 79 -25.74 -6.02 -14.61
N ALA A 80 -26.56 -6.96 -14.13
CA ALA A 80 -27.27 -6.84 -12.84
C ALA A 80 -26.38 -7.25 -11.63
N TYR A 81 -25.09 -7.56 -11.85
CA TYR A 81 -24.13 -8.01 -10.81
C TYR A 81 -24.58 -9.26 -10.03
N LEU A 82 -25.40 -10.12 -10.64
CA LEU A 82 -25.85 -11.37 -10.05
C LEU A 82 -24.80 -12.48 -10.17
N ILE A 83 -23.88 -12.32 -11.14
CA ILE A 83 -22.81 -13.27 -11.39
C ILE A 83 -21.48 -12.52 -11.57
N PRO A 84 -20.35 -13.06 -11.11
CA PRO A 84 -19.03 -12.51 -11.40
C PRO A 84 -18.69 -12.77 -12.87
N THR A 85 -18.61 -11.72 -13.67
CA THR A 85 -18.23 -11.80 -15.08
C THR A 85 -17.29 -10.70 -15.50
N TRP A 86 -16.59 -10.98 -16.59
CA TRP A 86 -15.72 -10.06 -17.27
C TRP A 86 -16.58 -9.24 -18.26
N CYS A 87 -17.13 -8.11 -17.85
CA CYS A 87 -17.99 -7.31 -18.72
C CYS A 87 -17.26 -6.17 -19.43
N TYR A 88 -16.41 -5.46 -18.71
CA TYR A 88 -15.68 -4.31 -19.23
C TYR A 88 -14.41 -4.07 -18.40
N SER A 89 -13.26 -3.92 -19.06
CA SER A 89 -11.95 -3.90 -18.40
C SER A 89 -11.74 -2.74 -17.41
N ARG A 90 -12.50 -1.65 -17.52
CA ARG A 90 -12.50 -0.60 -16.49
C ARG A 90 -13.00 -1.11 -15.14
N ILE A 91 -13.93 -2.06 -15.16
CA ILE A 91 -14.54 -2.61 -13.94
C ILE A 91 -13.80 -3.88 -13.52
N HIS A 92 -13.67 -4.84 -14.44
CA HIS A 92 -13.13 -6.15 -14.15
C HIS A 92 -12.40 -6.73 -15.38
N ASN A 93 -11.14 -7.14 -15.18
CA ASN A 93 -10.29 -7.71 -16.23
C ASN A 93 -9.59 -8.96 -15.68
N PRO A 94 -9.52 -10.09 -16.40
CA PRO A 94 -8.93 -11.33 -15.89
C PRO A 94 -7.48 -11.18 -15.41
N THR A 95 -6.62 -10.50 -16.16
CA THR A 95 -5.22 -10.29 -15.76
C THR A 95 -5.10 -9.43 -14.51
N VAL A 96 -5.93 -8.40 -14.41
CA VAL A 96 -6.00 -7.52 -13.23
C VAL A 96 -6.49 -8.30 -12.01
N HIS A 97 -7.44 -9.20 -12.21
CA HIS A 97 -7.97 -10.05 -11.13
C HIS A 97 -6.92 -11.00 -10.54
N TYR A 98 -6.05 -11.61 -11.37
CA TYR A 98 -4.93 -12.40 -10.83
C TYR A 98 -4.04 -11.60 -9.90
N LEU A 99 -3.76 -10.33 -10.25
CA LEU A 99 -2.99 -9.44 -9.38
C LEU A 99 -3.73 -9.14 -8.08
N GLU A 100 -5.03 -8.86 -8.14
CA GLU A 100 -5.86 -8.59 -6.96
C GLU A 100 -5.91 -9.79 -6.02
N GLU A 101 -6.16 -11.00 -6.54
CA GLU A 101 -6.17 -12.22 -5.73
C GLU A 101 -4.80 -12.49 -5.08
N THR A 102 -3.72 -12.35 -5.85
CA THR A 102 -2.35 -12.53 -5.32
C THR A 102 -2.05 -11.54 -4.20
N LEU A 103 -2.37 -10.25 -4.38
CA LEU A 103 -2.16 -9.24 -3.34
C LEU A 103 -3.00 -9.50 -2.09
N ALA A 104 -4.27 -9.89 -2.25
CA ALA A 104 -5.14 -10.24 -1.13
C ALA A 104 -4.58 -11.43 -0.32
N LEU A 105 -4.07 -12.45 -1.01
CA LEU A 105 -3.44 -13.62 -0.38
C LEU A 105 -2.15 -13.26 0.36
N LEU A 106 -1.27 -12.46 -0.25
CA LEU A 106 0.00 -12.05 0.35
C LEU A 106 -0.22 -11.14 1.56
N GLU A 107 -1.14 -10.18 1.48
CA GLU A 107 -1.42 -9.25 2.58
C GLU A 107 -2.15 -9.92 3.76
N SER A 108 -3.02 -10.90 3.47
CA SER A 108 -3.69 -11.69 4.51
C SER A 108 -2.90 -12.91 4.98
N TYR A 109 -1.66 -13.10 4.51
CA TYR A 109 -0.80 -14.21 4.94
C TYR A 109 -0.52 -14.15 6.44
N GLY A 110 -0.84 -15.24 7.14
CA GLY A 110 -0.72 -15.32 8.59
C GLY A 110 -1.85 -14.61 9.38
N CYS A 111 -2.82 -13.98 8.68
CA CYS A 111 -4.00 -13.42 9.30
C CYS A 111 -5.12 -14.48 9.42
N PRO A 112 -5.85 -14.53 10.54
CA PRO A 112 -7.05 -15.35 10.64
C PRO A 112 -8.20 -14.82 9.77
N CYS A 113 -8.17 -13.54 9.40
CA CYS A 113 -9.15 -12.92 8.51
C CYS A 113 -8.90 -13.29 7.03
N ASP A 114 -9.95 -13.29 6.22
CA ASP A 114 -9.83 -13.22 4.76
C ASP A 114 -9.87 -11.78 4.29
N ALA A 115 -9.41 -11.53 3.07
CA ALA A 115 -9.34 -10.20 2.49
C ALA A 115 -9.61 -10.23 0.99
N SER A 116 -10.08 -9.11 0.46
CA SER A 116 -10.17 -8.83 -0.97
C SER A 116 -9.29 -7.64 -1.34
N ALA A 117 -8.92 -7.57 -2.61
CA ALA A 117 -8.11 -6.46 -3.11
C ALA A 117 -8.76 -5.76 -4.32
N LEU A 118 -8.47 -4.49 -4.45
CA LEU A 118 -8.80 -3.64 -5.60
C LEU A 118 -7.53 -2.92 -6.04
N VAL A 119 -7.11 -3.11 -7.28
CA VAL A 119 -5.98 -2.36 -7.84
C VAL A 119 -6.42 -1.12 -8.61
N THR A 120 -5.59 -0.09 -8.56
CA THR A 120 -5.85 1.23 -9.13
C THR A 120 -4.68 1.72 -9.97
N SER A 121 -4.91 2.77 -10.76
CA SER A 121 -3.89 3.37 -11.64
C SER A 121 -2.75 4.08 -10.90
N SER A 122 -2.83 4.29 -9.59
CA SER A 122 -1.76 4.88 -8.77
C SER A 122 -2.03 4.69 -7.27
N GLY A 123 -0.97 4.80 -6.43
CA GLY A 123 -1.12 4.80 -4.98
C GLY A 123 -2.03 5.91 -4.46
N MET A 124 -1.96 7.11 -5.04
CA MET A 124 -2.86 8.22 -4.67
C MET A 124 -4.32 7.94 -5.02
N ALA A 125 -4.57 7.22 -6.12
CA ALA A 125 -5.92 6.77 -6.46
C ALA A 125 -6.40 5.71 -5.45
N ALA A 126 -5.51 4.81 -4.98
CA ALA A 126 -5.84 3.84 -3.95
C ALA A 126 -6.22 4.54 -2.62
N ILE A 127 -5.39 5.47 -2.14
CA ILE A 127 -5.69 6.22 -0.91
C ILE A 127 -7.04 6.93 -1.03
N LYS A 128 -7.24 7.68 -2.14
CA LYS A 128 -8.49 8.43 -2.36
C LYS A 128 -9.71 7.50 -2.36
N GLN A 129 -9.66 6.40 -3.11
CA GLN A 129 -10.75 5.42 -3.18
C GLN A 129 -11.02 4.74 -1.83
N ALA A 130 -9.98 4.46 -1.04
CA ALA A 130 -10.12 3.83 0.27
C ALA A 130 -10.79 4.75 1.31
N VAL A 131 -10.55 6.07 1.25
CA VAL A 131 -11.01 6.99 2.30
C VAL A 131 -12.29 7.75 1.94
N GLU A 132 -12.51 8.07 0.66
CA GLU A 132 -13.59 8.97 0.23
C GLU A 132 -15.00 8.45 0.60
N PRO A 133 -15.32 7.15 0.46
CA PRO A 133 -16.63 6.63 0.86
C PRO A 133 -16.89 6.69 2.38
N LEU A 134 -15.82 6.61 3.19
CA LEU A 134 -15.92 6.77 4.65
C LEU A 134 -16.27 8.19 5.05
N LEU A 135 -15.95 9.17 4.20
CA LEU A 135 -16.23 10.60 4.40
C LEU A 135 -17.58 11.03 3.82
N ALA A 136 -18.36 10.12 3.25
CA ALA A 136 -19.69 10.43 2.75
C ALA A 136 -20.62 10.82 3.91
N LYS A 137 -21.44 11.87 3.70
CA LYS A 137 -22.47 12.26 4.68
C LYS A 137 -23.48 11.13 4.83
N GLN A 138 -23.76 10.74 6.08
CA GLN A 138 -24.65 9.63 6.40
C GLN A 138 -26.07 10.13 6.76
N ARG A 139 -26.20 11.40 7.13
CA ARG A 139 -27.45 12.00 7.55
C ARG A 139 -27.61 13.39 6.94
N GLU A 140 -28.86 13.78 6.68
CA GLU A 140 -29.20 15.16 6.35
C GLU A 140 -28.87 16.07 7.55
N GLY A 141 -28.15 17.19 7.31
CA GLY A 141 -27.72 18.09 8.37
C GLY A 141 -26.39 17.70 9.06
N GLU A 142 -25.70 16.65 8.62
CA GLU A 142 -24.36 16.32 9.12
C GLU A 142 -23.35 17.37 8.66
N GLU A 143 -22.95 18.24 9.58
CA GLU A 143 -22.06 19.39 9.27
C GLU A 143 -20.59 19.09 9.58
N ARG A 144 -20.32 18.12 10.47
CA ARG A 144 -18.97 17.80 10.93
C ARG A 144 -18.57 16.41 10.52
N ILE A 145 -17.48 16.31 9.81
CA ILE A 145 -16.82 15.05 9.46
C ILE A 145 -15.35 15.25 9.69
N ASN A 146 -14.74 14.39 10.48
CA ASN A 146 -13.31 14.40 10.68
C ASN A 146 -12.71 12.99 10.58
N PHE A 147 -11.40 12.95 10.47
CA PHE A 147 -10.60 11.73 10.56
C PHE A 147 -9.25 12.05 11.19
N VAL A 148 -8.61 11.05 11.77
CA VAL A 148 -7.34 11.22 12.47
C VAL A 148 -6.23 10.56 11.66
N SER A 149 -5.15 11.27 11.40
CA SER A 149 -4.01 10.78 10.64
C SER A 149 -2.69 11.08 11.34
N ALA A 150 -1.73 10.15 11.28
CA ALA A 150 -0.35 10.47 11.60
C ALA A 150 0.12 11.65 10.74
N ALA A 151 0.94 12.54 11.33
CA ALA A 151 1.48 13.70 10.61
C ALA A 151 2.63 13.30 9.66
N GLN A 152 3.30 12.19 9.95
CA GLN A 152 4.39 11.62 9.17
C GLN A 152 3.82 10.76 8.03
N VAL A 153 3.32 11.40 7.00
CA VAL A 153 2.77 10.77 5.79
C VAL A 153 3.42 11.35 4.53
N TYR A 154 3.31 10.63 3.44
CA TYR A 154 3.76 11.10 2.13
C TYR A 154 3.17 12.49 1.81
N GLY A 155 3.98 13.37 1.20
CA GLY A 155 3.55 14.74 0.88
C GLY A 155 2.28 14.83 0.04
N GLY A 156 2.05 13.86 -0.86
CA GLY A 156 0.81 13.76 -1.64
C GLY A 156 -0.40 13.40 -0.76
N THR A 157 -0.22 12.51 0.22
CA THR A 157 -1.25 12.15 1.21
C THR A 157 -1.59 13.34 2.09
N PHE A 158 -0.58 14.06 2.57
CA PHE A 158 -0.78 15.29 3.33
C PHE A 158 -1.61 16.31 2.55
N GLN A 159 -1.26 16.54 1.28
CA GLN A 159 -1.97 17.48 0.40
C GLN A 159 -3.41 17.02 0.11
N LEU A 160 -3.63 15.71 -0.11
CA LEU A 160 -4.96 15.15 -0.28
C LEU A 160 -5.82 15.40 0.96
N PHE A 161 -5.30 15.13 2.15
CA PHE A 161 -6.04 15.22 3.40
C PHE A 161 -6.28 16.67 3.83
N SER A 162 -5.24 17.51 3.81
CA SER A 162 -5.35 18.91 4.27
C SER A 162 -6.17 19.78 3.32
N VAL A 163 -6.05 19.57 2.01
CA VAL A 163 -6.66 20.45 1.01
C VAL A 163 -7.89 19.82 0.39
N ARG A 164 -7.74 18.65 -0.28
CA ARG A 164 -8.83 18.10 -1.10
C ARG A 164 -9.98 17.54 -0.29
N MET A 165 -9.70 16.93 0.87
CA MET A 165 -10.75 16.49 1.77
C MET A 165 -11.36 17.66 2.53
N GLY A 166 -10.55 18.69 2.87
CA GLY A 166 -11.02 19.96 3.44
C GLY A 166 -12.02 20.71 2.54
N GLU A 167 -11.73 20.78 1.23
CA GLU A 167 -12.65 21.35 0.23
C GLU A 167 -14.01 20.63 0.18
N ARG A 168 -14.06 19.37 0.65
CA ARG A 168 -15.28 18.54 0.73
C ARG A 168 -15.94 18.54 2.11
N GLY A 169 -15.42 19.37 3.02
CA GLY A 169 -15.98 19.53 4.37
C GLY A 169 -15.50 18.48 5.39
N ALA A 170 -14.46 17.69 5.06
CA ALA A 170 -13.87 16.77 6.01
C ALA A 170 -12.58 17.35 6.62
N GLN A 171 -12.49 17.33 7.95
CA GLN A 171 -11.34 17.86 8.69
C GLN A 171 -10.36 16.76 9.05
N VAL A 172 -9.08 16.91 8.69
CA VAL A 172 -8.01 16.06 9.21
C VAL A 172 -7.52 16.57 10.57
N ARG A 173 -7.28 15.65 11.51
CA ARG A 173 -6.66 15.87 12.81
C ARG A 173 -5.33 15.13 12.83
N TRP A 174 -4.22 15.88 13.01
CA TRP A 174 -2.87 15.35 12.87
C TRP A 174 -2.31 14.86 14.21
N VAL A 175 -1.96 13.58 14.28
CA VAL A 175 -1.18 12.98 15.38
C VAL A 175 0.29 13.26 15.12
N ARG A 176 0.92 14.00 16.02
CA ARG A 176 2.35 14.38 15.92
C ARG A 176 3.28 13.24 16.33
N GLU A 177 2.89 12.48 17.33
CA GLU A 177 3.65 11.39 17.94
C GLU A 177 2.87 10.08 17.77
N PRO A 178 2.85 9.47 16.55
CA PRO A 178 2.02 8.31 16.28
C PRO A 178 2.42 7.05 17.07
N TRP A 179 3.61 7.03 17.66
CA TRP A 179 4.07 5.98 18.58
C TRP A 179 3.41 6.03 19.95
N GLU A 180 2.73 7.14 20.30
CA GLU A 180 1.96 7.33 21.53
C GLU A 180 0.48 7.10 21.29
N VAL A 181 -0.09 6.00 21.81
CA VAL A 181 -1.51 5.65 21.58
C VAL A 181 -2.46 6.73 22.12
N GLU A 182 -2.11 7.36 23.23
CA GLU A 182 -2.92 8.43 23.82
C GLU A 182 -2.99 9.68 22.93
N ALA A 183 -1.98 9.93 22.10
CA ALA A 183 -2.03 11.02 21.12
C ALA A 183 -3.12 10.79 20.04
N TRP A 184 -3.40 9.53 19.69
CA TRP A 184 -4.54 9.17 18.83
C TRP A 184 -5.86 9.34 19.56
N ARG A 185 -5.97 8.81 20.80
CA ARG A 185 -7.18 8.85 21.61
C ARG A 185 -7.69 10.27 21.81
N ALA A 186 -6.80 11.21 22.07
CA ALA A 186 -7.13 12.62 22.32
C ALA A 186 -7.78 13.34 21.12
N LEU A 187 -7.66 12.79 19.91
CA LEU A 187 -8.16 13.38 18.66
C LEU A 187 -9.43 12.71 18.12
N ILE A 188 -9.87 11.60 18.72
CA ILE A 188 -11.06 10.85 18.29
C ILE A 188 -12.30 11.43 18.98
N ASP A 189 -13.37 11.62 18.20
CA ASP A 189 -14.71 11.96 18.70
C ASP A 189 -15.81 11.19 17.95
N GLU A 190 -17.06 11.57 18.18
CA GLU A 190 -18.22 10.92 17.54
C GLU A 190 -18.30 11.16 16.01
N ASP A 191 -17.70 12.24 15.52
CA ASP A 191 -17.66 12.60 14.11
C ASP A 191 -16.48 11.96 13.35
N THR A 192 -15.57 11.27 14.07
CA THR A 192 -14.39 10.62 13.49
C THR A 192 -14.76 9.41 12.65
N ARG A 193 -14.25 9.34 11.41
CA ARG A 193 -14.59 8.32 10.41
C ARG A 193 -13.62 7.16 10.33
N PHE A 194 -12.32 7.43 10.45
CA PHE A 194 -11.25 6.44 10.38
C PHE A 194 -9.96 6.97 11.00
N LEU A 195 -9.01 6.06 11.25
CA LEU A 195 -7.62 6.38 11.56
C LEU A 195 -6.75 6.03 10.37
N TYR A 196 -5.69 6.80 10.11
CA TYR A 196 -4.75 6.58 9.01
C TYR A 196 -3.30 6.77 9.42
N ALA A 197 -2.41 5.87 9.00
CA ALA A 197 -0.96 6.01 9.16
C ALA A 197 -0.18 5.34 8.03
N GLU A 198 1.08 5.75 7.85
CA GLU A 198 2.08 5.03 7.04
C GLU A 198 3.03 4.26 7.95
N MET A 199 3.44 3.05 7.57
CA MET A 199 4.40 2.27 8.34
C MET A 199 5.28 1.38 7.44
N PRO A 200 6.62 1.60 7.42
CA PRO A 200 7.32 2.80 7.92
C PRO A 200 6.92 4.06 7.16
N SER A 201 6.97 5.21 7.82
CA SER A 201 6.61 6.47 7.18
C SER A 201 7.72 7.01 6.28
N ASN A 202 7.34 7.81 5.28
CA ASN A 202 8.23 8.47 4.35
C ASN A 202 8.14 10.01 4.54
N PRO A 203 9.25 10.73 4.85
CA PRO A 203 10.66 10.27 4.87
C PRO A 203 11.20 9.91 6.26
N GLN A 204 10.44 10.11 7.33
CA GLN A 204 10.92 10.16 8.71
C GLN A 204 11.13 8.80 9.40
N GLN A 205 10.76 7.70 8.75
CA GLN A 205 10.85 6.37 9.36
C GLN A 205 10.08 6.26 10.69
N ALA A 206 8.98 6.99 10.86
CA ALA A 206 8.11 6.80 12.01
C ALA A 206 7.38 5.45 11.92
N CYS A 207 7.10 4.87 13.07
CA CYS A 207 6.26 3.70 13.22
C CYS A 207 5.33 3.88 14.42
N PHE A 208 4.32 3.01 14.52
CA PHE A 208 3.34 3.04 15.60
C PHE A 208 2.93 1.63 15.99
N ASP A 209 2.31 1.48 17.15
CA ASP A 209 1.76 0.21 17.60
C ASP A 209 0.45 -0.08 16.87
N ILE A 210 0.53 -0.85 15.77
CA ILE A 210 -0.63 -1.13 14.90
C ILE A 210 -1.74 -1.80 15.71
N THR A 211 -1.39 -2.78 16.57
CA THR A 211 -2.37 -3.53 17.36
C THR A 211 -3.11 -2.62 18.32
N ALA A 212 -2.39 -1.80 19.08
CA ALA A 212 -3.00 -0.91 20.07
C ALA A 212 -3.87 0.19 19.39
N VAL A 213 -3.43 0.73 18.24
CA VAL A 213 -4.20 1.75 17.48
C VAL A 213 -5.41 1.12 16.81
N ALA A 214 -5.32 -0.14 16.33
CA ALA A 214 -6.46 -0.87 15.78
C ALA A 214 -7.52 -1.16 16.86
N GLU A 215 -7.10 -1.62 18.04
CA GLU A 215 -7.99 -1.83 19.19
C GLU A 215 -8.71 -0.53 19.57
N LEU A 216 -7.96 0.58 19.63
CA LEU A 216 -8.53 1.91 19.87
C LEU A 216 -9.56 2.30 18.81
N ALA A 217 -9.25 2.13 17.52
CA ALA A 217 -10.16 2.42 16.41
C ALA A 217 -11.45 1.58 16.53
N HIS A 218 -11.30 0.28 16.77
CA HIS A 218 -12.43 -0.65 16.90
C HIS A 218 -13.31 -0.35 18.10
N ALA A 219 -12.73 0.08 19.23
CA ALA A 219 -13.51 0.52 20.41
C ALA A 219 -14.42 1.74 20.08
N HIS A 220 -14.04 2.55 19.09
CA HIS A 220 -14.85 3.66 18.59
C HIS A 220 -15.70 3.28 17.36
N GLY A 221 -15.69 2.02 16.91
CA GLY A 221 -16.45 1.54 15.76
C GLY A 221 -15.97 2.17 14.43
N ILE A 222 -14.71 2.46 14.28
CA ILE A 222 -14.10 3.04 13.08
C ILE A 222 -12.92 2.19 12.60
N PRO A 223 -12.60 2.18 11.28
CA PRO A 223 -11.50 1.40 10.76
C PRO A 223 -10.14 2.07 10.94
N LEU A 224 -9.08 1.25 11.02
CA LEU A 224 -7.70 1.65 10.84
C LEU A 224 -7.25 1.34 9.42
N ILE A 225 -6.73 2.37 8.73
CA ILE A 225 -6.15 2.27 7.39
C ILE A 225 -4.63 2.46 7.50
N VAL A 226 -3.86 1.52 6.96
CA VAL A 226 -2.39 1.57 7.00
C VAL A 226 -1.82 1.58 5.58
N ASP A 227 -1.00 2.56 5.27
CA ASP A 227 -0.17 2.54 4.06
C ASP A 227 1.13 1.79 4.38
N ALA A 228 1.29 0.61 3.80
CA ALA A 228 2.45 -0.26 3.98
C ALA A 228 3.36 -0.31 2.72
N THR A 229 3.33 0.73 1.89
CA THR A 229 4.03 0.83 0.61
C THR A 229 5.52 0.48 0.71
N ILE A 230 6.22 0.96 1.74
CA ILE A 230 7.66 0.74 1.91
C ILE A 230 7.96 -0.68 2.37
N ALA A 231 7.19 -1.17 3.34
CA ALA A 231 7.40 -2.50 3.92
C ALA A 231 7.01 -3.61 2.96
N THR A 232 5.93 -3.44 2.20
CA THR A 232 5.29 -4.50 1.41
C THR A 232 4.82 -5.70 2.27
N PRO A 233 3.99 -6.61 1.77
CA PRO A 233 3.60 -7.79 2.53
C PRO A 233 4.77 -8.71 2.94
N ALA A 234 5.94 -8.55 2.30
CA ALA A 234 7.12 -9.33 2.64
C ALA A 234 7.73 -8.97 4.01
N LEU A 235 7.55 -7.74 4.50
CA LEU A 235 8.03 -7.32 5.83
C LEU A 235 6.90 -7.04 6.82
N LEU A 236 5.78 -6.50 6.37
CA LEU A 236 4.68 -6.08 7.23
C LEU A 236 3.35 -6.42 6.59
N ARG A 237 2.47 -7.03 7.34
CA ARG A 237 1.09 -7.33 6.97
C ARG A 237 0.16 -6.74 8.03
N PRO A 238 -0.24 -5.46 7.88
CA PRO A 238 -1.04 -4.77 8.89
C PRO A 238 -2.36 -5.46 9.26
N LEU A 239 -2.98 -6.20 8.30
CA LEU A 239 -4.20 -6.99 8.57
C LEU A 239 -3.99 -8.02 9.68
N ALA A 240 -2.79 -8.64 9.77
CA ALA A 240 -2.48 -9.60 10.82
C ALA A 240 -2.36 -8.96 12.22
N HIS A 241 -2.27 -7.64 12.26
CA HIS A 241 -2.15 -6.84 13.48
C HIS A 241 -3.40 -6.01 13.79
N GLY A 242 -4.51 -6.28 13.09
CA GLY A 242 -5.81 -5.68 13.38
C GLY A 242 -6.20 -4.51 12.48
N ALA A 243 -5.36 -4.05 11.56
CA ALA A 243 -5.77 -3.06 10.58
C ALA A 243 -6.96 -3.57 9.74
N ASP A 244 -7.83 -2.67 9.29
CA ASP A 244 -9.00 -3.02 8.47
C ASP A 244 -8.70 -2.90 6.98
N VAL A 245 -7.93 -1.89 6.59
CA VAL A 245 -7.58 -1.60 5.21
C VAL A 245 -6.08 -1.34 5.10
N VAL A 246 -5.46 -1.94 4.10
CA VAL A 246 -4.06 -1.66 3.73
C VAL A 246 -4.05 -1.03 2.35
N VAL A 247 -3.26 0.03 2.19
CA VAL A 247 -3.03 0.63 0.88
C VAL A 247 -1.55 0.48 0.50
N HIS A 248 -1.32 0.31 -0.80
CA HIS A 248 0.03 0.26 -1.36
C HIS A 248 0.12 1.12 -2.62
N SER A 249 1.20 1.85 -2.75
CA SER A 249 1.67 2.28 -4.06
C SER A 249 2.49 1.14 -4.67
N LEU A 250 1.87 0.33 -5.51
CA LEU A 250 2.56 -0.76 -6.23
C LEU A 250 3.62 -0.23 -7.20
N THR A 251 3.61 1.07 -7.49
CA THR A 251 4.65 1.80 -8.20
C THR A 251 6.03 1.62 -7.57
N LYS A 252 6.08 1.44 -6.23
CA LYS A 252 7.30 1.48 -5.42
C LYS A 252 7.94 0.09 -5.31
N THR A 253 8.27 -0.36 -4.12
CA THR A 253 9.02 -1.61 -3.88
C THR A 253 8.37 -2.86 -4.48
N ALA A 254 7.05 -2.93 -4.51
CA ALA A 254 6.34 -4.04 -5.16
C ALA A 254 6.66 -4.13 -6.66
N GLY A 255 6.72 -2.97 -7.36
CA GLY A 255 7.08 -2.85 -8.77
C GLY A 255 8.45 -2.22 -8.98
N ALA A 256 9.49 -2.73 -8.30
CA ALA A 256 10.83 -2.11 -8.20
C ALA A 256 11.57 -1.92 -9.54
N GLY A 257 11.20 -2.67 -10.58
CA GLY A 257 11.72 -2.47 -11.95
C GLY A 257 11.41 -1.11 -12.54
N GLY A 258 10.36 -0.43 -12.05
CA GLY A 258 10.04 0.94 -12.45
C GLY A 258 9.23 1.09 -13.71
N PHE A 259 8.54 0.03 -14.13
CA PHE A 259 7.82 -0.01 -15.43
C PHE A 259 6.38 0.48 -15.34
N THR A 260 5.79 0.50 -14.15
CA THR A 260 4.36 0.80 -13.99
C THR A 260 4.09 1.80 -12.87
N VAL A 261 3.02 2.58 -13.02
CA VAL A 261 2.41 3.34 -11.93
C VAL A 261 1.12 2.61 -11.57
N ALA A 262 0.98 2.24 -10.30
CA ALA A 262 -0.17 1.49 -9.81
C ALA A 262 -0.37 1.67 -8.30
N GLY A 263 -1.56 1.32 -7.82
CA GLY A 263 -1.90 1.25 -6.41
C GLY A 263 -2.76 0.05 -6.10
N ALA A 264 -2.89 -0.27 -4.82
CA ALA A 264 -3.79 -1.31 -4.34
C ALA A 264 -4.45 -0.90 -3.03
N ILE A 265 -5.68 -1.37 -2.84
CA ILE A 265 -6.43 -1.37 -1.60
C ILE A 265 -6.67 -2.83 -1.25
N ILE A 266 -6.27 -3.26 -0.09
CA ILE A 266 -6.57 -4.59 0.43
C ILE A 266 -7.36 -4.40 1.72
N ALA A 267 -8.56 -4.95 1.78
CA ALA A 267 -9.44 -4.81 2.93
C ALA A 267 -9.80 -6.18 3.49
N ARG A 268 -9.76 -6.31 4.81
CA ARG A 268 -10.28 -7.50 5.48
C ARG A 268 -11.80 -7.61 5.26
N HIS A 269 -12.31 -8.82 5.24
CA HIS A 269 -13.74 -9.03 5.32
C HIS A 269 -14.25 -8.62 6.72
N ASP A 270 -15.50 -8.17 6.78
CA ASP A 270 -16.15 -7.70 8.00
C ASP A 270 -15.40 -6.57 8.71
N LEU A 271 -14.98 -5.57 7.93
CA LEU A 271 -14.27 -4.43 8.46
C LEU A 271 -15.09 -3.66 9.51
N THR A 272 -14.41 -3.09 10.50
CA THR A 272 -15.06 -2.31 11.55
C THR A 272 -15.42 -0.92 11.04
N SER A 273 -16.71 -0.62 10.92
CA SER A 273 -17.19 0.74 10.63
C SER A 273 -18.66 0.91 11.05
N ARG A 274 -18.91 1.92 11.89
CA ARG A 274 -20.27 2.36 12.22
C ARG A 274 -20.91 3.23 11.14
N HIS A 275 -20.11 3.63 10.14
CA HIS A 275 -20.50 4.58 9.09
C HIS A 275 -20.75 3.92 7.73
N LEU A 276 -20.46 2.64 7.57
CA LEU A 276 -20.69 1.90 6.34
C LEU A 276 -21.87 0.93 6.48
N GLY A 277 -22.61 0.74 5.39
CA GLY A 277 -23.64 -0.28 5.28
C GLY A 277 -23.08 -1.71 5.36
N GLY A 278 -23.95 -2.70 5.61
CA GLY A 278 -23.55 -4.10 5.79
C GLY A 278 -22.77 -4.69 4.62
N GLU A 279 -23.18 -4.42 3.38
CA GLU A 279 -22.49 -4.90 2.17
C GLU A 279 -21.05 -4.36 2.08
N ALA A 280 -20.88 -3.04 2.28
CA ALA A 280 -19.57 -2.41 2.25
C ALA A 280 -18.67 -2.93 3.38
N ARG A 281 -19.21 -3.25 4.56
CA ARG A 281 -18.43 -3.83 5.66
C ARG A 281 -18.02 -5.28 5.37
N ALA A 282 -18.92 -6.06 4.80
CA ALA A 282 -18.69 -7.49 4.54
C ALA A 282 -17.49 -7.71 3.59
N ASP A 283 -17.39 -6.92 2.51
CA ASP A 283 -16.27 -6.96 1.55
C ASP A 283 -16.04 -5.57 0.93
N TYR A 284 -15.22 -4.77 1.61
CA TYR A 284 -15.02 -3.38 1.23
C TYR A 284 -14.35 -3.20 -0.14
N ALA A 285 -13.35 -3.99 -0.46
CA ALA A 285 -12.64 -3.86 -1.73
C ALA A 285 -13.53 -4.23 -2.94
N THR A 286 -14.34 -5.28 -2.82
CA THR A 286 -15.32 -5.66 -3.84
C THR A 286 -16.44 -4.61 -3.95
N TRP A 287 -16.93 -4.11 -2.82
CA TRP A 287 -17.92 -3.04 -2.82
C TRP A 287 -17.38 -1.76 -3.50
N LEU A 288 -16.14 -1.35 -3.20
CA LEU A 288 -15.47 -0.23 -3.85
C LEU A 288 -15.41 -0.41 -5.36
N LYS A 289 -15.07 -1.62 -5.83
CA LYS A 289 -14.97 -1.95 -7.26
C LYS A 289 -16.30 -1.76 -7.99
N LEU A 290 -17.40 -2.21 -7.40
CA LEU A 290 -18.71 -2.22 -8.04
C LEU A 290 -19.40 -0.87 -8.04
N TRP A 291 -19.06 0.02 -7.13
CA TRP A 291 -19.73 1.31 -6.95
C TRP A 291 -18.80 2.48 -7.25
N PRO A 292 -18.03 3.04 -6.30
CA PRO A 292 -17.31 4.29 -6.55
C PRO A 292 -16.17 4.16 -7.56
N PHE A 293 -15.47 3.03 -7.58
CA PHE A 293 -14.39 2.79 -8.53
C PHE A 293 -14.89 2.65 -9.97
N ARG A 294 -15.98 1.90 -10.17
CA ARG A 294 -16.62 1.75 -11.48
C ARG A 294 -16.91 3.10 -12.12
N ASP A 295 -17.44 4.04 -11.33
CA ASP A 295 -17.89 5.34 -11.80
C ASP A 295 -16.73 6.33 -11.99
N SER A 296 -15.74 6.32 -11.11
CA SER A 296 -14.56 7.19 -11.17
C SER A 296 -13.44 6.71 -12.12
N GLY A 297 -13.34 5.40 -12.34
CA GLY A 297 -12.54 4.79 -13.39
C GLY A 297 -11.02 4.79 -13.24
N PRO A 298 -10.38 4.80 -12.06
CA PRO A 298 -8.92 4.76 -11.94
C PRO A 298 -8.36 3.34 -12.15
N CYS A 299 -8.75 2.67 -13.23
CA CYS A 299 -8.41 1.29 -13.52
C CYS A 299 -6.94 1.12 -13.93
N LEU A 300 -6.40 -0.06 -13.64
CA LEU A 300 -5.08 -0.49 -14.07
C LEU A 300 -5.17 -1.23 -15.41
N SER A 301 -4.18 -1.05 -16.28
CA SER A 301 -4.10 -1.81 -17.53
C SER A 301 -3.68 -3.27 -17.28
N ALA A 302 -4.14 -4.19 -18.14
CA ALA A 302 -3.76 -5.60 -18.09
C ALA A 302 -2.23 -5.81 -18.20
N PHE A 303 -1.55 -5.03 -19.05
CA PHE A 303 -0.09 -5.09 -19.16
C PHE A 303 0.62 -4.64 -17.90
N SER A 304 0.14 -3.60 -17.24
CA SER A 304 0.70 -3.16 -15.96
C SER A 304 0.49 -4.21 -14.86
N ALA A 305 -0.68 -4.86 -14.84
CA ALA A 305 -0.96 -5.94 -13.90
C ALA A 305 -0.03 -7.15 -14.13
N PHE A 306 0.19 -7.54 -15.37
CA PHE A 306 1.12 -8.61 -15.74
C PHE A 306 2.55 -8.34 -15.29
N LEU A 307 3.06 -7.11 -15.51
CA LEU A 307 4.40 -6.72 -15.07
C LEU A 307 4.52 -6.75 -13.54
N LEU A 308 3.48 -6.31 -12.82
CA LEU A 308 3.46 -6.35 -11.36
C LEU A 308 3.41 -7.78 -10.82
N LEU A 309 2.63 -8.67 -11.43
CA LEU A 309 2.64 -10.10 -11.07
C LEU A 309 4.05 -10.69 -11.20
N SER A 310 4.77 -10.38 -12.29
CA SER A 310 6.16 -10.79 -12.46
C SER A 310 7.09 -10.28 -11.35
N GLU A 311 6.93 -9.04 -10.93
CA GLU A 311 7.71 -8.42 -9.85
C GLU A 311 7.40 -9.01 -8.46
N LEU A 312 6.15 -9.39 -8.20
CA LEU A 312 5.74 -9.98 -6.93
C LEU A 312 6.35 -11.36 -6.69
N ARG A 313 6.64 -12.14 -7.74
CA ARG A 313 7.21 -13.49 -7.64
C ARG A 313 8.54 -13.55 -6.89
N THR A 314 9.29 -12.46 -6.87
CA THR A 314 10.58 -12.34 -6.17
C THR A 314 10.54 -11.35 -5.02
N LEU A 315 9.35 -10.98 -4.55
CA LEU A 315 9.17 -9.86 -3.61
C LEU A 315 9.97 -10.05 -2.32
N ARG A 316 9.86 -11.23 -1.66
CA ARG A 316 10.55 -11.50 -0.39
C ARG A 316 12.08 -11.46 -0.56
N LEU A 317 12.60 -12.11 -1.59
CA LEU A 317 14.04 -12.14 -1.88
C LEU A 317 14.59 -10.73 -2.12
N LYS A 318 13.88 -9.94 -2.93
CA LYS A 318 14.22 -8.56 -3.26
C LYS A 318 14.25 -7.69 -2.01
N VAL A 319 13.19 -7.73 -1.20
CA VAL A 319 13.05 -6.88 -0.01
C VAL A 319 14.06 -7.26 1.08
N ALA A 320 14.36 -8.54 1.26
CA ALA A 320 15.41 -9.01 2.19
C ALA A 320 16.79 -8.47 1.79
N HIS A 321 17.14 -8.57 0.51
CA HIS A 321 18.40 -8.04 -0.02
C HIS A 321 18.50 -6.52 0.15
N LEU A 322 17.46 -5.78 -0.24
CA LEU A 322 17.42 -4.32 -0.11
C LEU A 322 17.56 -3.88 1.35
N SER A 323 16.90 -4.58 2.28
CA SER A 323 17.01 -4.27 3.72
C SER A 323 18.41 -4.49 4.27
N ALA A 324 19.08 -5.57 3.87
CA ALA A 324 20.46 -5.86 4.28
C ALA A 324 21.44 -4.80 3.73
N SER A 325 21.33 -4.44 2.46
CA SER A 325 22.14 -3.37 1.85
C SER A 325 21.90 -2.02 2.52
N THR A 326 20.64 -1.71 2.87
CA THR A 326 20.29 -0.46 3.55
C THR A 326 20.88 -0.40 4.95
N MET A 327 20.92 -1.53 5.67
CA MET A 327 21.54 -1.59 6.99
C MET A 327 23.03 -1.25 6.93
N ALA A 328 23.77 -1.84 5.99
CA ALA A 328 25.19 -1.55 5.79
C ALA A 328 25.43 -0.05 5.48
N VAL A 329 24.60 0.54 4.61
CA VAL A 329 24.70 1.97 4.28
C VAL A 329 24.33 2.84 5.49
N ALA A 330 23.32 2.46 6.27
CA ALA A 330 22.89 3.19 7.47
C ALA A 330 23.98 3.19 8.56
N GLU A 331 24.63 2.04 8.80
CA GLU A 331 25.74 1.91 9.74
C GLU A 331 26.93 2.79 9.32
N TYR A 332 27.29 2.78 8.04
CA TYR A 332 28.34 3.66 7.51
C TYR A 332 27.99 5.13 7.77
N LEU A 333 26.80 5.57 7.38
CA LEU A 333 26.36 6.97 7.57
C LEU A 333 26.31 7.38 9.04
N ALA A 334 25.89 6.49 9.93
CA ALA A 334 25.79 6.76 11.36
C ALA A 334 27.15 7.07 12.02
N HIS A 335 28.26 6.57 11.45
CA HIS A 335 29.62 6.83 11.94
C HIS A 335 30.34 7.93 11.15
N HIS A 336 29.72 8.49 10.11
CA HIS A 336 30.41 9.46 9.24
C HIS A 336 30.41 10.87 9.86
N PRO A 337 31.57 11.57 9.97
CA PRO A 337 31.69 12.85 10.67
C PRO A 337 30.89 14.01 10.04
N ARG A 338 30.55 13.93 8.77
CA ARG A 338 29.72 14.93 8.05
C ARG A 338 28.20 14.64 8.12
N VAL A 339 27.80 13.56 8.79
CA VAL A 339 26.41 13.21 9.04
C VAL A 339 26.08 13.55 10.49
N GLU A 340 24.97 14.25 10.69
CA GLU A 340 24.52 14.66 12.01
C GLU A 340 23.64 13.59 12.66
N ARG A 341 22.73 12.99 11.86
CA ARG A 341 21.74 12.02 12.29
C ARG A 341 21.36 11.09 11.12
N VAL A 342 21.11 9.85 11.44
CA VAL A 342 20.51 8.88 10.51
C VAL A 342 19.20 8.38 11.10
N ASP A 343 18.14 8.48 10.32
CA ASP A 343 16.82 7.94 10.64
C ASP A 343 16.61 6.66 9.83
N TYR A 344 16.86 5.53 10.48
CA TYR A 344 16.61 4.19 9.95
C TYR A 344 16.20 3.26 11.10
N LEU A 345 15.02 2.68 11.01
CA LEU A 345 14.44 1.83 12.06
C LEU A 345 15.29 0.60 12.40
N GLY A 346 16.16 0.17 11.48
CA GLY A 346 17.10 -0.94 11.69
C GLY A 346 18.25 -0.63 12.63
N LEU A 347 18.62 0.63 12.84
CA LEU A 347 19.69 1.00 13.74
C LEU A 347 19.24 0.82 15.20
N PRO A 348 19.98 0.07 16.05
CA PRO A 348 19.63 -0.08 17.46
C PRO A 348 19.55 1.24 18.23
N SER A 349 20.23 2.28 17.73
CA SER A 349 20.19 3.63 18.30
C SER A 349 18.93 4.42 17.95
N HIS A 350 18.11 3.95 17.01
CA HIS A 350 16.87 4.63 16.63
C HIS A 350 15.84 4.50 17.76
N PRO A 351 15.19 5.61 18.20
CA PRO A 351 14.26 5.58 19.34
C PRO A 351 13.11 4.57 19.20
N LEU A 352 12.67 4.33 17.96
CA LEU A 352 11.56 3.44 17.65
C LEU A 352 12.01 2.03 17.20
N HIS A 353 13.31 1.70 17.31
CA HIS A 353 13.84 0.39 16.88
C HIS A 353 13.11 -0.79 17.54
N ALA A 354 12.94 -0.72 18.86
CA ALA A 354 12.27 -1.78 19.62
C ALA A 354 10.80 -1.96 19.21
N LEU A 355 10.09 -0.86 18.94
CA LEU A 355 8.71 -0.92 18.45
C LEU A 355 8.65 -1.48 17.03
N ALA A 356 9.52 -0.99 16.14
CA ALA A 356 9.60 -1.44 14.76
C ALA A 356 9.91 -2.94 14.65
N SER A 357 10.81 -3.44 15.50
CA SER A 357 11.22 -4.86 15.53
C SER A 357 10.07 -5.82 15.93
N ARG A 358 9.00 -5.32 16.53
CA ARG A 358 7.79 -6.13 16.81
C ARG A 358 6.98 -6.44 15.55
N TYR A 359 7.12 -5.63 14.50
CA TYR A 359 6.29 -5.66 13.32
C TYR A 359 7.03 -5.97 12.02
N LEU A 360 8.30 -5.53 11.94
CA LEU A 360 9.08 -5.56 10.70
C LEU A 360 10.05 -6.74 10.71
N ALA A 361 9.73 -7.76 9.94
CA ALA A 361 10.58 -8.94 9.76
C ALA A 361 10.33 -9.58 8.39
N VAL A 362 11.35 -10.23 7.83
CA VAL A 362 11.18 -11.03 6.61
C VAL A 362 10.20 -12.16 6.91
N VAL A 363 9.16 -12.24 6.09
CA VAL A 363 8.13 -13.28 6.23
C VAL A 363 8.73 -14.68 6.10
N ASP A 364 8.19 -15.63 6.84
CA ASP A 364 8.58 -17.05 6.94
C ASP A 364 9.92 -17.34 7.63
N ASP A 365 10.88 -16.43 7.67
CA ASP A 365 12.13 -16.65 8.41
C ASP A 365 12.24 -15.81 9.70
N GLY A 366 11.46 -14.74 9.82
CA GLY A 366 11.42 -13.89 11.01
C GLY A 366 12.66 -13.01 11.22
N THR A 367 13.59 -12.96 10.26
CA THR A 367 14.76 -12.09 10.35
C THR A 367 14.32 -10.63 10.39
N PRO A 368 14.71 -9.84 11.43
CA PRO A 368 14.40 -8.42 11.47
C PRO A 368 14.92 -7.70 10.23
N ALA A 369 14.04 -6.97 9.54
CA ALA A 369 14.37 -6.25 8.31
C ALA A 369 13.46 -5.02 8.20
N PHE A 370 14.04 -3.86 7.91
CA PHE A 370 13.40 -2.56 8.09
C PHE A 370 13.19 -1.79 6.78
N GLY A 371 13.32 -2.49 5.65
CA GLY A 371 13.09 -1.93 4.32
C GLY A 371 14.33 -1.21 3.75
N HIS A 372 14.10 -0.51 2.67
CA HIS A 372 15.12 0.04 1.77
C HIS A 372 15.22 1.57 1.81
N LEU A 373 14.47 2.21 2.69
CA LEU A 373 14.42 3.66 2.84
C LEU A 373 15.07 4.08 4.13
N LEU A 374 15.97 5.06 4.05
CA LEU A 374 16.53 5.77 5.19
C LEU A 374 16.53 7.27 4.92
N SER A 375 16.61 8.06 5.96
CA SER A 375 16.91 9.50 5.87
C SER A 375 18.09 9.85 6.74
N PHE A 376 18.84 10.86 6.35
CA PHE A 376 19.94 11.39 7.16
C PHE A 376 20.08 12.89 7.00
N ASN A 377 20.64 13.53 8.01
CA ASN A 377 20.91 14.96 7.99
C ASN A 377 22.39 15.21 7.72
N VAL A 378 22.66 15.98 6.67
CA VAL A 378 24.02 16.46 6.41
C VAL A 378 24.37 17.52 7.46
N ARG A 379 25.56 17.39 8.08
CA ARG A 379 26.05 18.37 9.04
C ARG A 379 26.39 19.68 8.33
N GLY A 380 25.79 20.77 8.76
CA GLY A 380 25.97 22.08 8.16
C GLY A 380 24.65 22.75 7.78
N THR A 381 24.64 23.43 6.67
CA THR A 381 23.51 24.23 6.18
C THR A 381 22.74 23.51 5.05
N ALA A 382 21.59 24.07 4.67
CA ALA A 382 20.86 23.65 3.48
C ALA A 382 21.71 23.78 2.19
N ALA A 383 22.64 24.72 2.15
CA ALA A 383 23.57 24.89 1.01
C ALA A 383 24.59 23.75 0.96
N ASP A 384 25.08 23.27 2.11
CA ASP A 384 25.98 22.12 2.20
C ASP A 384 25.25 20.84 1.78
N THR A 385 23.98 20.67 2.20
CA THR A 385 23.14 19.56 1.77
C THR A 385 22.96 19.52 0.25
N ARG A 386 22.73 20.68 -0.39
CA ARG A 386 22.65 20.78 -1.86
C ARG A 386 23.98 20.44 -2.51
N ARG A 387 25.10 20.92 -1.96
CA ARG A 387 26.45 20.61 -2.49
C ARG A 387 26.75 19.10 -2.42
N PHE A 388 26.42 18.47 -1.31
CA PHE A 388 26.49 17.01 -1.17
C PHE A 388 25.64 16.33 -2.26
N PHE A 389 24.34 16.68 -2.32
CA PHE A 389 23.38 16.06 -3.23
C PHE A 389 23.78 16.20 -4.70
N ASP A 390 24.27 17.38 -5.11
CA ASP A 390 24.75 17.64 -6.46
C ASP A 390 26.06 16.88 -6.76
N GLY A 391 26.78 16.49 -5.72
CA GLY A 391 28.01 15.70 -5.80
C GLY A 391 27.82 14.21 -6.11
N LEU A 392 26.60 13.67 -5.94
CA LEU A 392 26.29 12.25 -6.21
C LEU A 392 26.48 11.90 -7.69
N GLN A 393 27.11 10.76 -8.00
CA GLN A 393 27.46 10.33 -9.35
C GLN A 393 26.74 9.06 -9.80
N ARG A 394 26.48 8.12 -8.88
CA ARG A 394 25.81 6.84 -9.15
C ARG A 394 24.39 6.81 -8.59
N ILE A 395 24.19 7.33 -7.38
CA ILE A 395 22.87 7.48 -6.77
C ILE A 395 22.08 8.53 -7.56
N TRP A 396 20.94 8.11 -8.11
CA TRP A 396 20.12 8.98 -8.94
C TRP A 396 19.43 10.07 -8.12
N ARG A 397 19.47 11.29 -8.60
CA ARG A 397 18.73 12.42 -8.03
C ARG A 397 17.31 12.39 -8.56
N ALA A 398 16.38 11.82 -7.77
CA ALA A 398 14.98 11.64 -8.16
C ALA A 398 14.04 11.67 -6.95
N THR A 399 12.80 12.05 -7.18
CA THR A 399 11.75 12.05 -6.15
C THR A 399 11.14 10.67 -5.91
N ASP A 400 11.54 9.67 -6.68
CA ASP A 400 11.07 8.30 -6.61
C ASP A 400 11.64 7.52 -5.41
N LEU A 401 11.15 6.33 -5.17
CA LEU A 401 11.66 5.38 -4.15
C LEU A 401 11.25 3.95 -4.51
N GLY A 402 11.86 2.95 -3.85
CA GLY A 402 11.50 1.55 -4.01
C GLY A 402 12.00 0.92 -5.31
N ARG A 403 13.02 1.50 -5.94
CA ARG A 403 13.60 0.99 -7.19
C ARG A 403 14.76 0.05 -6.93
N VAL A 404 15.08 -0.75 -7.95
CA VAL A 404 16.36 -1.52 -7.99
C VAL A 404 17.57 -0.61 -8.15
N LYS A 405 17.39 0.64 -8.54
CA LYS A 405 18.44 1.66 -8.57
C LYS A 405 18.35 2.56 -7.35
N SER A 406 19.47 2.86 -6.72
CA SER A 406 19.55 3.82 -5.62
C SER A 406 19.14 5.22 -6.07
N VAL A 407 18.25 5.85 -5.30
CA VAL A 407 17.75 7.21 -5.56
C VAL A 407 17.76 8.04 -4.29
N ALA A 408 18.13 9.31 -4.42
CA ALA A 408 18.11 10.27 -3.32
C ALA A 408 17.27 11.49 -3.67
N THR A 409 16.74 12.15 -2.64
CA THR A 409 16.07 13.45 -2.76
C THR A 409 16.25 14.27 -1.49
N ILE A 410 16.09 15.59 -1.59
CA ILE A 410 15.96 16.50 -0.44
C ILE A 410 14.46 16.78 -0.26
N PRO A 411 13.78 16.16 0.72
CA PRO A 411 12.31 16.23 0.85
C PRO A 411 11.77 17.66 0.95
N ALA A 412 12.49 18.53 1.67
CA ALA A 412 12.08 19.92 1.90
C ALA A 412 11.89 20.76 0.63
N ILE A 413 12.64 20.44 -0.45
CA ILE A 413 12.57 21.15 -1.74
C ILE A 413 11.94 20.32 -2.86
N SER A 414 11.42 19.13 -2.54
CA SER A 414 10.86 18.19 -3.52
C SER A 414 9.51 17.66 -3.05
N THR A 415 9.47 16.44 -2.54
CA THR A 415 8.24 15.70 -2.22
C THR A 415 7.37 16.32 -1.14
N HIS A 416 7.93 17.19 -0.27
CA HIS A 416 7.23 17.85 0.83
C HIS A 416 7.25 19.39 0.72
N GLN A 417 7.63 19.92 -0.44
CA GLN A 417 7.67 21.38 -0.68
C GLN A 417 6.27 21.99 -0.54
N GLN A 418 5.23 21.31 -1.05
CA GLN A 418 3.86 21.82 -1.04
C GLN A 418 3.20 21.85 0.34
N GLN A 419 3.78 21.18 1.35
CA GLN A 419 3.29 21.25 2.73
C GLN A 419 3.52 22.61 3.39
N GLY A 420 4.34 23.47 2.79
CA GLY A 420 4.78 24.71 3.41
C GLY A 420 5.74 24.45 4.58
N GLU A 421 6.18 25.50 5.25
CA GLU A 421 7.11 25.38 6.37
C GLU A 421 6.46 24.73 7.59
N GLU A 422 5.24 25.13 7.93
CA GLU A 422 4.49 24.59 9.07
C GLU A 422 4.22 23.08 8.90
N GLY A 423 3.81 22.64 7.71
CA GLY A 423 3.57 21.23 7.43
C GLY A 423 4.86 20.40 7.49
N ARG A 424 6.00 20.95 7.02
CA ARG A 424 7.30 20.27 7.14
C ARG A 424 7.76 20.19 8.61
N GLN A 425 7.55 21.24 9.40
CA GLN A 425 7.85 21.23 10.84
C GLN A 425 6.96 20.21 11.57
N LEU A 426 5.67 20.16 11.24
CA LEU A 426 4.73 19.16 11.78
C LEU A 426 5.19 17.74 11.47
N ALA A 427 5.65 17.48 10.25
CA ALA A 427 6.19 16.20 9.82
C ALA A 427 7.67 15.99 10.22
N GLY A 428 8.35 16.98 10.83
CA GLY A 428 9.74 16.92 11.28
C GLY A 428 10.77 16.83 10.15
N ILE A 429 10.58 17.56 9.07
CA ILE A 429 11.42 17.53 7.86
C ILE A 429 12.30 18.79 7.80
N PRO A 430 13.55 18.75 8.30
CA PRO A 430 14.47 19.87 8.22
C PRO A 430 15.04 20.04 6.81
N PRO A 431 15.54 21.24 6.46
CA PRO A 431 16.13 21.52 5.15
C PRO A 431 17.45 20.78 4.87
N THR A 432 18.06 20.19 5.90
CA THR A 432 19.30 19.40 5.83
C THR A 432 19.06 17.90 5.64
N MET A 433 17.80 17.46 5.61
CA MET A 433 17.46 16.07 5.43
C MET A 433 17.65 15.62 3.97
N VAL A 434 18.34 14.52 3.80
CA VAL A 434 18.41 13.75 2.55
C VAL A 434 17.67 12.43 2.79
N ARG A 435 16.72 12.11 1.94
CA ARG A 435 16.10 10.78 1.89
C ARG A 435 16.81 9.94 0.85
N LEU A 436 17.32 8.80 1.25
CA LEU A 436 17.98 7.82 0.39
C LEU A 436 17.14 6.53 0.33
N CYS A 437 16.83 6.10 -0.87
CA CYS A 437 16.32 4.79 -1.16
C CYS A 437 17.46 3.94 -1.71
N VAL A 438 17.87 2.93 -0.95
CA VAL A 438 18.95 2.02 -1.33
C VAL A 438 18.42 1.00 -2.32
N GLY A 439 19.09 0.85 -3.45
CA GLY A 439 18.76 -0.09 -4.52
C GLY A 439 19.45 -1.44 -4.35
N ALA A 440 19.48 -2.20 -5.44
CA ALA A 440 20.06 -3.53 -5.49
C ALA A 440 21.56 -3.53 -5.92
N GLU A 441 22.18 -2.37 -6.04
CA GLU A 441 23.62 -2.23 -6.26
C GLU A 441 24.38 -2.76 -5.06
N HIS A 442 25.68 -3.11 -5.26
CA HIS A 442 26.52 -3.51 -4.14
C HIS A 442 26.63 -2.37 -3.11
N PRO A 443 26.45 -2.62 -1.82
CA PRO A 443 26.47 -1.55 -0.81
C PRO A 443 27.80 -0.76 -0.78
N ASP A 444 28.94 -1.39 -1.05
CA ASP A 444 30.23 -0.69 -1.09
C ASP A 444 30.29 0.37 -2.21
N ASP A 445 29.65 0.12 -3.35
CA ASP A 445 29.60 1.10 -4.45
C ASP A 445 28.70 2.28 -4.11
N ILE A 446 27.61 2.03 -3.36
CA ILE A 446 26.72 3.08 -2.85
C ILE A 446 27.47 3.92 -1.81
N ILE A 447 28.16 3.27 -0.87
CA ILE A 447 28.98 3.91 0.16
C ILE A 447 30.10 4.75 -0.48
N ALA A 448 30.76 4.24 -1.50
CA ALA A 448 31.82 4.99 -2.22
C ALA A 448 31.27 6.27 -2.88
N ASP A 449 30.05 6.22 -3.42
CA ASP A 449 29.40 7.41 -3.99
C ASP A 449 28.99 8.43 -2.92
N LEU A 450 28.51 7.97 -1.76
CA LEU A 450 28.22 8.82 -0.62
C LEU A 450 29.50 9.48 -0.06
N GLU A 451 30.58 8.71 0.13
CA GLU A 451 31.88 9.19 0.62
C GLU A 451 32.43 10.30 -0.26
N GLN A 452 32.52 10.06 -1.59
CA GLN A 452 33.10 11.05 -2.52
C GLN A 452 32.25 12.35 -2.57
N ALA A 453 30.93 12.26 -2.32
CA ALA A 453 30.05 13.42 -2.28
C ALA A 453 30.17 14.18 -0.94
N LEU A 454 30.26 13.45 0.19
CA LEU A 454 30.48 14.02 1.54
C LEU A 454 31.87 14.67 1.67
N ALA A 455 32.89 14.11 1.01
CA ALA A 455 34.26 14.67 1.00
C ALA A 455 34.35 16.06 0.33
N LYS A 456 33.38 16.45 -0.48
CA LYS A 456 33.29 17.79 -1.10
C LYS A 456 32.79 18.87 -0.13
N LEU A 457 32.34 18.48 1.04
CA LEU A 457 31.93 19.43 2.09
C LEU A 457 33.17 19.88 2.87
N ALA A 458 33.45 21.17 2.83
CA ALA A 458 34.61 21.79 3.47
C ALA A 458 34.59 21.65 5.01
#